data_e01472e556967e87fc45fccb65b6eea8
#
_entry.id   e01472e556967e87fc45fccb65b6eea8
#
_cell.length_a   1.000
_cell.length_b   1.000
_cell.length_c   1.000
_cell.angle_alpha   90.00
_cell.angle_beta   90.00
_cell.angle_gamma   90.00
#
_symmetry.space_group_name_H-M   'P 1'
#
loop_
_entity.id
_entity.type
_entity.pdbx_description
1 polymer ?
#
loop_
_entity_poly.entity_id
_entity_poly.type
_entity_poly.pdbx_seq_one_letter_code
_entity_poly.pdbx_strand_id
1 'polypeptide(L)'
;MIKDAQEGIKSPKELDEKIVKIKCEQLLGIEKRSDIYLLAVLNMILMGDGSSNIIHKDSLTEYSGNYEQGELNGKKYPANVFLLNPPYSAQGKGFIFVEKALKLMNSGHAVILIQENAGSGNGLPYTKRILENNTLVASIHMSDIFHGKAGVQTAIYVFNIGVPHDTKQLVKFIDFSNDGYTRQNKKKSSQEVNLRNTDHANERYNEIVNLVLYGKSYLKYFSEEEYIEDTITLNGDDWTLTQHKPNADFPSQDDFKNTVKEFLSWKVDCILKGGDNQ
;
A
#
# COMPACT_ATOMS: atom_id res chain seq x y z
N MET A 1 15.80 -6.11 -11.67
CA MET A 1 15.83 -7.32 -12.51
C MET A 1 16.70 -7.14 -13.77
N ILE A 2 16.34 -6.27 -14.76
CA ILE A 2 17.18 -6.08 -15.98
C ILE A 2 18.54 -5.49 -15.63
N LYS A 3 18.59 -4.44 -14.80
CA LYS A 3 19.84 -3.88 -14.30
C LYS A 3 20.72 -4.92 -13.62
N ASP A 4 20.17 -5.70 -12.71
CA ASP A 4 20.90 -6.74 -11.98
C ASP A 4 21.43 -7.82 -12.94
N ALA A 5 20.66 -8.17 -13.98
CA ALA A 5 21.12 -9.08 -15.03
C ALA A 5 22.29 -8.47 -15.82
N GLN A 6 22.22 -7.18 -16.15
CA GLN A 6 23.30 -6.46 -16.85
C GLN A 6 24.59 -6.36 -16.01
N GLU A 7 24.48 -6.23 -14.71
CA GLU A 7 25.62 -6.20 -13.79
C GLU A 7 26.21 -7.60 -13.54
N GLY A 8 25.37 -8.65 -13.53
CA GLY A 8 25.78 -10.01 -13.17
C GLY A 8 26.20 -10.90 -14.33
N ILE A 9 25.70 -10.67 -15.55
CA ILE A 9 25.93 -11.55 -16.72
C ILE A 9 26.91 -10.89 -17.69
N LYS A 10 28.05 -11.54 -17.91
CA LYS A 10 29.14 -11.03 -18.78
C LYS A 10 28.99 -11.44 -20.25
N SER A 11 28.27 -12.54 -20.54
CA SER A 11 28.05 -13.02 -21.91
C SER A 11 26.90 -12.26 -22.55
N PRO A 12 27.11 -11.54 -23.69
CA PRO A 12 26.04 -10.80 -24.35
C PRO A 12 24.85 -11.69 -24.74
N LYS A 13 25.10 -12.89 -25.21
CA LYS A 13 24.04 -13.83 -25.60
C LYS A 13 23.19 -14.27 -24.42
N GLU A 14 23.82 -14.65 -23.30
CA GLU A 14 23.12 -15.03 -22.07
C GLU A 14 22.33 -13.85 -21.49
N LEU A 15 22.87 -12.64 -21.60
CA LEU A 15 22.20 -11.42 -21.16
C LEU A 15 20.94 -11.17 -21.98
N ASP A 16 21.01 -11.26 -23.30
CA ASP A 16 19.87 -11.08 -24.20
C ASP A 16 18.79 -12.13 -23.93
N GLU A 17 19.16 -13.41 -23.80
CA GLU A 17 18.25 -14.49 -23.44
C GLU A 17 17.59 -14.22 -22.06
N LYS A 18 18.34 -13.75 -21.09
CA LYS A 18 17.82 -13.42 -19.76
C LYS A 18 16.85 -12.23 -19.81
N ILE A 19 17.15 -11.19 -20.57
CA ILE A 19 16.29 -10.02 -20.76
C ILE A 19 14.96 -10.43 -21.40
N VAL A 20 15.01 -11.23 -22.49
CA VAL A 20 13.80 -11.76 -23.12
C VAL A 20 12.97 -12.56 -22.13
N LYS A 21 13.58 -13.45 -21.36
CA LYS A 21 12.89 -14.22 -20.34
C LYS A 21 12.25 -13.34 -19.24
N ILE A 22 12.93 -12.28 -18.80
CA ILE A 22 12.34 -11.33 -17.82
C ILE A 22 11.09 -10.70 -18.40
N LYS A 23 11.15 -10.21 -19.64
CA LYS A 23 10.04 -9.49 -20.29
C LYS A 23 8.85 -10.40 -20.61
N CYS A 24 9.09 -11.60 -21.12
CA CYS A 24 8.03 -12.48 -21.61
C CYS A 24 7.45 -13.43 -20.57
N GLU A 25 8.25 -13.80 -19.55
CA GLU A 25 7.87 -14.87 -18.62
C GLU A 25 7.78 -14.44 -17.15
N GLN A 26 8.51 -13.38 -16.73
CA GLN A 26 8.62 -13.04 -15.32
C GLN A 26 7.76 -11.86 -14.88
N LEU A 27 7.22 -11.09 -15.82
CA LEU A 27 6.30 -10.00 -15.54
C LEU A 27 4.93 -10.34 -16.14
N LEU A 28 3.88 -10.10 -15.39
CA LEU A 28 2.50 -10.29 -15.84
C LEU A 28 1.64 -9.13 -15.35
N GLY A 29 0.95 -8.48 -16.27
CA GLY A 29 -0.08 -7.48 -16.00
C GLY A 29 -1.45 -7.99 -16.46
N ILE A 30 -2.51 -7.63 -15.73
CA ILE A 30 -3.88 -7.96 -16.10
C ILE A 30 -4.71 -6.68 -16.02
N GLU A 31 -5.33 -6.30 -17.10
CA GLU A 31 -6.18 -5.12 -17.18
C GLU A 31 -7.48 -5.45 -17.92
N LYS A 32 -8.61 -5.11 -17.30
CA LYS A 32 -9.95 -5.38 -17.84
C LYS A 32 -10.40 -4.31 -18.85
N ARG A 33 -10.06 -3.06 -18.59
CA ARG A 33 -10.50 -1.93 -19.42
C ARG A 33 -9.63 -1.82 -20.66
N SER A 34 -10.25 -1.86 -21.85
CA SER A 34 -9.55 -1.82 -23.14
C SER A 34 -8.73 -0.55 -23.33
N ASP A 35 -9.24 0.61 -22.90
CA ASP A 35 -8.53 1.90 -23.00
C ASP A 35 -7.28 1.94 -22.11
N ILE A 36 -7.37 1.43 -20.87
CA ILE A 36 -6.23 1.35 -19.94
C ILE A 36 -5.25 0.26 -20.36
N TYR A 37 -5.75 -0.87 -20.86
CA TYR A 37 -4.91 -1.93 -21.42
C TYR A 37 -4.03 -1.40 -22.56
N LEU A 38 -4.61 -0.65 -23.51
CA LEU A 38 -3.84 -0.04 -24.62
C LEU A 38 -2.80 0.96 -24.11
N LEU A 39 -3.14 1.80 -23.12
CA LEU A 39 -2.20 2.73 -22.50
C LEU A 39 -1.07 1.99 -21.77
N ALA A 40 -1.38 0.91 -21.07
CA ALA A 40 -0.38 0.09 -20.37
C ALA A 40 0.60 -0.53 -21.38
N VAL A 41 0.10 -1.13 -22.46
CA VAL A 41 0.94 -1.70 -23.53
C VAL A 41 1.83 -0.63 -24.17
N LEU A 42 1.26 0.54 -24.50
CA LEU A 42 2.04 1.66 -25.06
C LEU A 42 3.14 2.13 -24.12
N ASN A 43 2.84 2.27 -22.82
CA ASN A 43 3.84 2.65 -21.83
C ASN A 43 4.99 1.64 -21.76
N MET A 44 4.68 0.34 -21.77
CA MET A 44 5.70 -0.70 -21.75
C MET A 44 6.58 -0.67 -23.00
N ILE A 45 5.98 -0.44 -24.17
CA ILE A 45 6.73 -0.28 -25.43
C ILE A 45 7.65 0.94 -25.34
N LEU A 46 7.15 2.10 -24.89
CA LEU A 46 7.94 3.32 -24.76
C LEU A 46 9.08 3.20 -23.75
N MET A 47 8.90 2.38 -22.71
CA MET A 47 9.95 2.05 -21.73
C MET A 47 10.94 0.99 -22.22
N GLY A 48 10.82 0.53 -23.47
CA GLY A 48 11.74 -0.44 -24.08
C GLY A 48 11.45 -1.90 -23.70
N ASP A 49 10.28 -2.19 -23.12
CA ASP A 49 9.89 -3.57 -22.81
C ASP A 49 9.50 -4.38 -24.05
N GLY A 50 8.97 -3.71 -25.08
CA GLY A 50 8.72 -4.27 -26.42
C GLY A 50 7.46 -5.14 -26.53
N SER A 51 7.37 -6.22 -25.79
CA SER A 51 6.22 -7.13 -25.80
C SER A 51 5.87 -7.48 -24.36
N SER A 52 5.14 -6.61 -23.73
CA SER A 52 4.73 -6.83 -22.35
C SER A 52 3.74 -7.98 -22.26
N ASN A 53 3.93 -8.83 -21.28
CA ASN A 53 2.97 -9.86 -20.91
C ASN A 53 1.78 -9.23 -20.13
N ILE A 54 1.08 -8.29 -20.81
CA ILE A 54 -0.16 -7.70 -20.29
C ILE A 54 -1.34 -8.41 -20.94
N ILE A 55 -2.25 -8.90 -20.14
CA ILE A 55 -3.43 -9.66 -20.55
C ILE A 55 -4.66 -8.77 -20.46
N HIS A 56 -5.46 -8.70 -21.52
CA HIS A 56 -6.75 -8.00 -21.53
C HIS A 56 -7.83 -8.93 -21.05
N LYS A 57 -8.04 -9.01 -19.73
CA LYS A 57 -9.04 -9.88 -19.08
C LYS A 57 -9.54 -9.30 -17.77
N ASP A 58 -10.69 -9.78 -17.31
CA ASP A 58 -11.15 -9.60 -15.95
C ASP A 58 -10.37 -10.52 -15.01
N SER A 59 -9.57 -9.93 -14.11
CA SER A 59 -8.75 -10.67 -13.15
C SER A 59 -9.56 -11.49 -12.15
N LEU A 60 -10.84 -11.12 -11.88
CA LEU A 60 -11.70 -11.85 -10.96
C LEU A 60 -12.36 -13.09 -11.59
N THR A 61 -12.84 -12.95 -12.84
CA THR A 61 -13.73 -13.94 -13.45
C THR A 61 -13.10 -14.73 -14.59
N GLU A 62 -12.11 -14.17 -15.28
CA GLU A 62 -11.55 -14.76 -16.51
C GLU A 62 -10.12 -15.28 -16.33
N TYR A 63 -9.33 -14.69 -15.42
CA TYR A 63 -7.96 -15.13 -15.22
C TYR A 63 -7.85 -16.33 -14.29
N SER A 64 -7.23 -17.41 -14.78
CA SER A 64 -7.08 -18.70 -14.09
C SER A 64 -5.75 -18.91 -13.36
N GLY A 65 -4.79 -17.97 -13.49
CA GLY A 65 -3.47 -18.12 -12.91
C GLY A 65 -2.43 -18.74 -13.86
N ASN A 66 -2.75 -18.81 -15.15
CA ASN A 66 -1.86 -19.41 -16.14
C ASN A 66 -1.27 -18.37 -17.09
N TYR A 67 -0.19 -18.74 -17.77
CA TYR A 67 0.27 -18.01 -18.95
C TYR A 67 -0.81 -18.08 -20.03
N GLU A 68 -1.04 -16.95 -20.70
CA GLU A 68 -2.07 -16.83 -21.74
C GLU A 68 -1.48 -16.70 -23.15
N GLN A 69 -0.15 -16.61 -23.25
CA GLN A 69 0.57 -16.35 -24.51
C GLN A 69 1.90 -17.09 -24.56
N GLY A 70 2.48 -17.18 -25.76
CA GLY A 70 3.81 -17.74 -25.98
C GLY A 70 3.88 -19.26 -25.77
N GLU A 71 5.09 -19.77 -25.63
CA GLU A 71 5.39 -21.19 -25.47
C GLU A 71 4.91 -21.79 -24.13
N LEU A 72 4.67 -20.93 -23.14
CA LEU A 72 4.18 -21.32 -21.82
C LEU A 72 2.65 -21.26 -21.71
N ASN A 73 1.95 -20.91 -22.77
CA ASN A 73 0.49 -20.80 -22.75
C ASN A 73 -0.19 -22.02 -22.11
N GLY A 74 -1.11 -21.77 -21.19
CA GLY A 74 -1.82 -22.79 -20.43
C GLY A 74 -1.07 -23.37 -19.22
N LYS A 75 0.24 -23.15 -19.09
CA LYS A 75 1.02 -23.54 -17.89
C LYS A 75 0.77 -22.55 -16.76
N LYS A 76 0.79 -23.04 -15.52
CA LYS A 76 0.63 -22.17 -14.35
C LYS A 76 1.71 -21.09 -14.29
N TYR A 77 1.30 -19.83 -14.09
CA TYR A 77 2.21 -18.72 -13.87
C TYR A 77 2.80 -18.82 -12.46
N PRO A 78 4.13 -18.92 -12.28
CA PRO A 78 4.76 -19.13 -10.98
C PRO A 78 4.97 -17.79 -10.25
N ALA A 79 3.89 -17.04 -10.02
CA ALA A 79 3.96 -15.77 -9.31
C ALA A 79 4.51 -15.96 -7.88
N ASN A 80 5.48 -15.14 -7.51
CA ASN A 80 6.04 -15.05 -6.16
C ASN A 80 6.06 -13.62 -5.62
N VAL A 81 5.71 -12.63 -6.43
CA VAL A 81 5.48 -11.23 -6.03
C VAL A 81 4.18 -10.76 -6.65
N PHE A 82 3.35 -10.10 -5.84
CA PHE A 82 2.09 -9.52 -6.25
C PHE A 82 2.01 -8.06 -5.81
N LEU A 83 1.74 -7.18 -6.76
CA LEU A 83 1.54 -5.75 -6.52
C LEU A 83 0.14 -5.35 -6.96
N LEU A 84 -0.62 -4.66 -6.11
CA LEU A 84 -1.98 -4.26 -6.42
C LEU A 84 -2.35 -2.91 -5.82
N ASN A 85 -3.05 -2.12 -6.61
CA ASN A 85 -3.89 -1.01 -6.15
C ASN A 85 -5.32 -1.28 -6.65
N PRO A 86 -6.20 -1.92 -5.85
CA PRO A 86 -7.54 -2.31 -6.29
C PRO A 86 -8.48 -1.10 -6.36
N PRO A 87 -9.58 -1.18 -7.13
CA PRO A 87 -10.63 -0.19 -7.07
C PRO A 87 -11.33 -0.23 -5.70
N TYR A 88 -11.27 0.87 -4.94
CA TYR A 88 -11.78 0.95 -3.56
C TYR A 88 -13.31 0.85 -3.45
N SER A 89 -14.03 1.07 -4.55
CA SER A 89 -15.48 0.88 -4.65
C SER A 89 -15.90 -0.57 -4.85
N ALA A 90 -14.96 -1.48 -5.10
CA ALA A 90 -15.26 -2.88 -5.30
C ALA A 90 -15.66 -3.58 -3.99
N GLN A 91 -16.19 -4.79 -4.10
CA GLN A 91 -16.62 -5.60 -2.96
C GLN A 91 -15.50 -5.78 -1.94
N GLY A 92 -15.85 -5.65 -0.66
CA GLY A 92 -14.87 -5.67 0.42
C GLY A 92 -13.86 -4.53 0.35
N LYS A 93 -14.26 -3.36 -0.18
CA LYS A 93 -13.38 -2.20 -0.40
C LYS A 93 -12.15 -2.53 -1.27
N GLY A 94 -12.26 -3.50 -2.18
CA GLY A 94 -11.18 -3.97 -3.04
C GLY A 94 -10.52 -5.28 -2.60
N PHE A 95 -10.77 -5.76 -1.39
CA PHE A 95 -10.18 -7.01 -0.91
C PHE A 95 -10.58 -8.26 -1.70
N ILE A 96 -11.69 -8.23 -2.46
CA ILE A 96 -12.03 -9.32 -3.37
C ILE A 96 -10.91 -9.62 -4.37
N PHE A 97 -10.22 -8.59 -4.88
CA PHE A 97 -9.08 -8.76 -5.79
C PHE A 97 -7.86 -9.33 -5.06
N VAL A 98 -7.62 -8.85 -3.83
CA VAL A 98 -6.51 -9.33 -3.00
C VAL A 98 -6.68 -10.82 -2.71
N GLU A 99 -7.84 -11.22 -2.19
CA GLU A 99 -8.13 -12.62 -1.86
C GLU A 99 -8.03 -13.53 -3.08
N LYS A 100 -8.53 -13.09 -4.25
CA LYS A 100 -8.42 -13.85 -5.50
C LYS A 100 -6.96 -14.07 -5.90
N ALA A 101 -6.15 -13.03 -5.87
CA ALA A 101 -4.75 -13.13 -6.26
C ALA A 101 -3.94 -14.01 -5.30
N LEU A 102 -4.12 -13.82 -3.98
CA LEU A 102 -3.43 -14.63 -2.97
C LEU A 102 -3.76 -16.14 -3.12
N LYS A 103 -5.01 -16.48 -3.49
CA LYS A 103 -5.42 -17.88 -3.76
C LYS A 103 -4.75 -18.49 -5.00
N LEU A 104 -4.27 -17.67 -5.94
CA LEU A 104 -3.56 -18.15 -7.13
C LEU A 104 -2.07 -18.40 -6.87
N MET A 105 -1.54 -17.91 -5.74
CA MET A 105 -0.15 -18.02 -5.35
C MET A 105 0.03 -19.05 -4.24
N ASN A 106 1.13 -19.81 -4.30
CA ASN A 106 1.44 -20.80 -3.25
C ASN A 106 2.35 -20.22 -2.16
N SER A 107 3.19 -19.27 -2.53
CA SER A 107 4.17 -18.62 -1.63
C SER A 107 4.66 -17.32 -2.26
N GLY A 108 5.35 -16.50 -1.48
CA GLY A 108 5.93 -15.24 -1.93
C GLY A 108 5.42 -14.05 -1.14
N HIS A 109 5.43 -12.87 -1.75
CA HIS A 109 5.06 -11.63 -1.09
C HIS A 109 3.99 -10.87 -1.87
N ALA A 110 3.08 -10.23 -1.15
CA ALA A 110 2.12 -9.30 -1.73
C ALA A 110 2.28 -7.91 -1.10
N VAL A 111 2.21 -6.87 -1.94
CA VAL A 111 2.22 -5.48 -1.51
C VAL A 111 0.97 -4.81 -2.08
N ILE A 112 0.09 -4.37 -1.21
CA ILE A 112 -1.25 -3.89 -1.57
C ILE A 112 -1.41 -2.46 -1.09
N LEU A 113 -1.61 -1.53 -2.02
CA LEU A 113 -2.03 -0.17 -1.71
C LEU A 113 -3.56 -0.10 -1.70
N ILE A 114 -4.16 0.19 -0.53
CA ILE A 114 -5.61 0.14 -0.36
C ILE A 114 -6.06 1.22 0.64
N GLN A 115 -7.37 1.45 0.77
CA GLN A 115 -7.88 2.29 1.85
C GLN A 115 -7.41 1.77 3.22
N GLU A 116 -6.93 2.65 4.08
CA GLU A 116 -6.43 2.25 5.40
C GLU A 116 -7.50 1.54 6.25
N ASN A 117 -8.74 2.01 6.20
CA ASN A 117 -9.86 1.41 6.94
C ASN A 117 -10.53 0.25 6.20
N ALA A 118 -9.86 -0.34 5.19
CA ALA A 118 -10.44 -1.39 4.38
C ALA A 118 -10.77 -2.66 5.18
N GLY A 119 -10.06 -2.93 6.29
CA GLY A 119 -10.34 -4.04 7.20
C GLY A 119 -11.61 -3.89 8.05
N SER A 120 -12.33 -2.76 7.96
CA SER A 120 -13.57 -2.53 8.70
C SER A 120 -14.82 -2.71 7.84
N GLY A 121 -15.96 -3.00 8.47
CA GLY A 121 -17.25 -3.16 7.80
C GLY A 121 -17.21 -4.25 6.71
N ASN A 122 -17.51 -3.89 5.46
CA ASN A 122 -17.58 -4.85 4.34
C ASN A 122 -16.22 -5.50 4.00
N GLY A 123 -15.10 -4.94 4.45
CA GLY A 123 -13.78 -5.52 4.25
C GLY A 123 -13.44 -6.63 5.25
N LEU A 124 -14.02 -6.59 6.45
CA LEU A 124 -13.69 -7.48 7.57
C LEU A 124 -13.77 -8.98 7.24
N PRO A 125 -14.80 -9.49 6.52
CA PRO A 125 -14.83 -10.91 6.15
C PRO A 125 -13.64 -11.34 5.29
N TYR A 126 -13.08 -10.42 4.50
CA TYR A 126 -11.92 -10.70 3.65
C TYR A 126 -10.62 -10.72 4.44
N THR A 127 -10.39 -9.70 5.28
CA THR A 127 -9.17 -9.62 6.09
C THR A 127 -9.01 -10.84 6.98
N LYS A 128 -10.10 -11.29 7.58
CA LYS A 128 -10.13 -12.51 8.39
C LYS A 128 -9.69 -13.75 7.59
N ARG A 129 -10.29 -13.98 6.42
CA ARG A 129 -9.92 -15.13 5.56
C ARG A 129 -8.50 -15.01 4.98
N ILE A 130 -8.01 -13.80 4.77
CA ILE A 130 -6.63 -13.59 4.31
C ILE A 130 -5.64 -14.07 5.37
N LEU A 131 -5.86 -13.77 6.64
CA LEU A 131 -4.98 -14.20 7.75
C LEU A 131 -4.97 -15.72 7.97
N GLU A 132 -6.00 -16.44 7.54
CA GLU A 132 -6.05 -17.90 7.64
C GLU A 132 -4.94 -18.59 6.83
N ASN A 133 -4.44 -17.95 5.78
CA ASN A 133 -3.46 -18.53 4.86
C ASN A 133 -2.25 -17.63 4.58
N ASN A 134 -2.24 -16.42 5.11
CA ASN A 134 -1.19 -15.45 4.83
C ASN A 134 -0.86 -14.64 6.09
N THR A 135 0.40 -14.23 6.21
CA THR A 135 0.86 -13.42 7.33
C THR A 135 0.92 -11.95 6.93
N LEU A 136 0.29 -11.06 7.68
CA LEU A 136 0.53 -9.62 7.57
C LEU A 136 1.91 -9.32 8.18
N VAL A 137 2.81 -8.76 7.39
CA VAL A 137 4.20 -8.44 7.78
C VAL A 137 4.33 -6.99 8.17
N ALA A 138 3.68 -6.10 7.41
CA ALA A 138 3.72 -4.66 7.67
C ALA A 138 2.43 -3.96 7.25
N SER A 139 2.11 -2.90 7.96
CA SER A 139 1.06 -1.93 7.67
C SER A 139 1.69 -0.53 7.65
N ILE A 140 1.70 0.12 6.50
CA ILE A 140 2.34 1.41 6.30
C ILE A 140 1.25 2.45 6.02
N HIS A 141 1.05 3.36 6.98
CA HIS A 141 0.18 4.51 6.83
C HIS A 141 0.77 5.49 5.84
N MET A 142 0.09 5.78 4.73
CA MET A 142 0.62 6.57 3.64
C MET A 142 0.33 8.06 3.78
N SER A 143 1.19 8.89 3.20
CA SER A 143 0.87 10.29 2.94
C SER A 143 -0.36 10.44 2.03
N ASP A 144 -0.93 11.65 1.93
CA ASP A 144 -2.04 11.92 0.98
C ASP A 144 -1.53 11.85 -0.47
N ILE A 145 -1.42 10.63 -1.01
CA ILE A 145 -0.96 10.36 -2.38
C ILE A 145 -1.98 10.78 -3.44
N PHE A 146 -3.26 10.97 -3.06
CA PHE A 146 -4.34 11.39 -3.95
C PHE A 146 -4.72 12.86 -3.77
N HIS A 147 -3.81 13.66 -3.25
CA HIS A 147 -4.01 15.07 -2.92
C HIS A 147 -4.84 15.84 -3.96
N GLY A 148 -5.96 16.41 -3.52
CA GLY A 148 -6.88 17.18 -4.36
C GLY A 148 -7.73 16.35 -5.34
N LYS A 149 -7.67 15.03 -5.33
CA LYS A 149 -8.49 14.15 -6.19
C LYS A 149 -9.44 13.25 -5.41
N ALA A 150 -9.01 12.71 -4.28
CA ALA A 150 -9.85 11.90 -3.40
C ALA A 150 -9.39 12.08 -1.96
N GLY A 151 -10.31 12.38 -1.04
CA GLY A 151 -10.02 12.45 0.40
C GLY A 151 -9.98 11.07 1.04
N VAL A 152 -9.18 10.16 0.48
CA VAL A 152 -9.08 8.78 0.95
C VAL A 152 -7.70 8.54 1.55
N GLN A 153 -7.67 8.28 2.84
CA GLN A 153 -6.46 7.82 3.51
C GLN A 153 -6.15 6.39 3.08
N THR A 154 -4.89 6.16 2.71
CA THR A 154 -4.42 4.86 2.22
C THR A 154 -3.34 4.27 3.09
N ALA A 155 -3.24 2.95 3.05
CA ALA A 155 -2.13 2.20 3.63
C ALA A 155 -1.56 1.20 2.61
N ILE A 156 -0.30 0.85 2.79
CA ILE A 156 0.31 -0.29 2.12
C ILE A 156 0.32 -1.46 3.11
N TYR A 157 -0.30 -2.56 2.73
CA TYR A 157 -0.21 -3.82 3.46
C TYR A 157 0.75 -4.77 2.77
N VAL A 158 1.69 -5.32 3.52
CA VAL A 158 2.68 -6.28 3.05
C VAL A 158 2.38 -7.65 3.64
N PHE A 159 2.25 -8.66 2.78
CA PHE A 159 1.95 -10.03 3.19
C PHE A 159 3.06 -10.99 2.82
N ASN A 160 3.28 -11.99 3.68
CA ASN A 160 3.95 -13.22 3.34
C ASN A 160 2.87 -14.27 3.00
N ILE A 161 2.94 -14.83 1.79
CA ILE A 161 1.89 -15.66 1.20
C ILE A 161 2.12 -17.13 1.53
N GLY A 162 1.04 -17.86 1.82
CA GLY A 162 1.07 -19.29 2.08
C GLY A 162 1.49 -19.66 3.51
N VAL A 163 1.59 -18.69 4.40
CA VAL A 163 1.91 -18.90 5.83
C VAL A 163 0.78 -18.27 6.65
N PRO A 164 -0.03 -19.06 7.38
CA PRO A 164 -1.05 -18.52 8.27
C PRO A 164 -0.46 -17.54 9.29
N HIS A 165 -1.24 -16.48 9.61
CA HIS A 165 -0.79 -15.51 10.59
C HIS A 165 -0.82 -16.11 12.01
N ASP A 166 0.31 -16.03 12.71
CA ASP A 166 0.40 -16.37 14.13
C ASP A 166 0.13 -15.11 14.98
N THR A 167 -0.77 -15.21 15.95
CA THR A 167 -1.11 -14.09 16.87
C THR A 167 0.05 -13.56 17.70
N LYS A 168 1.17 -14.28 17.75
CA LYS A 168 2.43 -13.84 18.38
C LYS A 168 3.38 -13.17 17.39
N GLN A 169 3.07 -13.22 16.09
CA GLN A 169 3.87 -12.58 15.07
C GLN A 169 3.76 -11.07 15.18
N LEU A 170 4.92 -10.40 15.29
CA LEU A 170 4.98 -8.95 15.26
C LEU A 170 4.75 -8.44 13.84
N VAL A 171 3.85 -7.48 13.72
CA VAL A 171 3.57 -6.69 12.51
C VAL A 171 4.24 -5.34 12.66
N LYS A 172 4.82 -4.84 11.60
CA LYS A 172 5.50 -3.55 11.56
C LYS A 172 4.53 -2.47 11.11
N PHE A 173 4.20 -1.55 12.00
CA PHE A 173 3.35 -0.38 11.71
C PHE A 173 4.24 0.83 11.50
N ILE A 174 4.13 1.47 10.33
CA ILE A 174 5.01 2.57 9.92
C ILE A 174 4.16 3.79 9.56
N ASP A 175 4.47 4.94 10.15
CA ASP A 175 3.87 6.22 9.79
C ASP A 175 4.65 6.85 8.63
N PHE A 176 4.11 6.78 7.43
CA PHE A 176 4.66 7.41 6.25
C PHE A 176 3.81 8.61 5.80
N SER A 177 3.12 9.26 6.73
CA SER A 177 2.39 10.50 6.46
C SER A 177 3.31 11.61 5.96
N ASN A 178 4.54 11.68 6.47
CA ASN A 178 5.63 12.47 5.90
C ASN A 178 6.51 11.61 4.98
N ASP A 179 6.23 11.63 3.68
CA ASP A 179 7.02 10.93 2.68
C ASP A 179 8.22 11.75 2.14
N GLY A 180 8.49 12.91 2.74
CA GLY A 180 9.58 13.80 2.36
C GLY A 180 9.29 14.67 1.14
N TYR A 181 8.13 14.53 0.50
CA TYR A 181 7.72 15.37 -0.62
C TYR A 181 6.73 16.45 -0.18
N THR A 182 7.00 17.69 -0.57
CA THR A 182 6.00 18.77 -0.54
C THR A 182 5.24 18.79 -1.87
N ARG A 183 3.91 18.79 -1.79
CA ARG A 183 2.99 18.82 -2.94
C ARG A 183 2.44 20.23 -3.15
N GLN A 184 2.46 20.72 -4.39
CA GLN A 184 1.91 22.03 -4.74
C GLN A 184 0.66 21.88 -5.60
N ASN A 185 -0.42 22.57 -5.20
CA ASN A 185 -1.67 22.66 -5.97
C ASN A 185 -1.52 23.63 -7.16
N LYS A 186 -0.82 23.23 -8.21
CA LYS A 186 -0.80 24.01 -9.46
C LYS A 186 -1.64 23.35 -10.54
N LYS A 187 -2.64 24.04 -11.03
CA LYS A 187 -3.59 23.53 -12.05
C LYS A 187 -2.97 23.19 -13.42
N LYS A 188 -1.71 23.49 -13.69
CA LYS A 188 -1.10 23.39 -15.03
C LYS A 188 0.39 22.97 -15.04
N SER A 189 0.90 22.23 -14.07
CA SER A 189 2.30 21.83 -14.10
C SER A 189 2.46 20.34 -14.34
N SER A 190 3.58 19.95 -14.96
CA SER A 190 4.01 18.56 -15.03
C SER A 190 4.16 17.97 -13.62
N GLN A 191 4.04 16.65 -13.48
CA GLN A 191 4.14 15.95 -12.19
C GLN A 191 5.45 16.29 -11.45
N GLU A 192 6.55 16.46 -12.15
CA GLU A 192 7.86 16.81 -11.60
C GLU A 192 7.88 18.17 -10.89
N VAL A 193 7.06 19.13 -11.35
CA VAL A 193 6.96 20.45 -10.74
C VAL A 193 6.09 20.44 -9.49
N ASN A 194 5.22 19.44 -9.33
CA ASN A 194 4.28 19.33 -8.20
C ASN A 194 4.87 18.60 -6.99
N LEU A 195 5.94 17.82 -7.17
CA LEU A 195 6.61 17.10 -6.10
C LEU A 195 8.01 17.70 -5.90
N ARG A 196 8.26 18.24 -4.73
CA ARG A 196 9.58 18.72 -4.32
C ARG A 196 10.10 17.87 -3.19
N ASN A 197 11.28 17.28 -3.36
CA ASN A 197 11.98 16.63 -2.27
C ASN A 197 12.46 17.72 -1.30
N THR A 198 11.82 17.80 -0.14
CA THR A 198 12.08 18.80 0.89
C THR A 198 12.60 18.20 2.18
N ASP A 199 12.41 16.89 2.38
CA ASP A 199 12.83 16.17 3.57
C ASP A 199 13.26 14.74 3.24
N HIS A 200 14.40 14.60 2.53
CA HIS A 200 15.02 13.29 2.28
C HIS A 200 14.09 12.23 1.68
N ALA A 201 13.20 12.60 0.74
CA ALA A 201 12.18 11.71 0.23
C ALA A 201 12.74 10.39 -0.32
N ASN A 202 13.79 10.43 -1.14
CA ASN A 202 14.38 9.21 -1.70
C ASN A 202 14.94 8.28 -0.62
N GLU A 203 15.57 8.87 0.39
CA GLU A 203 16.14 8.15 1.52
C GLU A 203 15.05 7.55 2.39
N ARG A 204 13.95 8.28 2.66
CA ARG A 204 12.77 7.78 3.40
C ARG A 204 12.12 6.60 2.68
N TYR A 205 11.95 6.67 1.36
CA TYR A 205 11.42 5.54 0.57
C TYR A 205 12.33 4.31 0.62
N ASN A 206 13.66 4.49 0.60
CA ASN A 206 14.60 3.38 0.76
C ASN A 206 14.59 2.81 2.18
N GLU A 207 14.47 3.68 3.19
CA GLU A 207 14.43 3.24 4.59
C GLU A 207 13.20 2.41 4.90
N ILE A 208 12.02 2.73 4.36
CA ILE A 208 10.82 1.89 4.52
C ILE A 208 11.08 0.45 4.11
N VAL A 209 11.76 0.24 2.98
CA VAL A 209 12.09 -1.13 2.54
C VAL A 209 12.95 -1.84 3.59
N ASN A 210 13.96 -1.15 4.13
CA ASN A 210 14.82 -1.70 5.18
C ASN A 210 14.05 -1.94 6.48
N LEU A 211 13.15 -1.06 6.87
CA LEU A 211 12.31 -1.23 8.07
C LEU A 211 11.38 -2.43 7.92
N VAL A 212 10.78 -2.63 6.76
CA VAL A 212 9.93 -3.80 6.49
C VAL A 212 10.75 -5.09 6.52
N LEU A 213 11.96 -5.10 5.94
CA LEU A 213 12.79 -6.30 5.86
C LEU A 213 13.50 -6.61 7.19
N TYR A 214 14.10 -5.61 7.82
CA TYR A 214 15.07 -5.80 8.89
C TYR A 214 14.65 -5.20 10.24
N GLY A 215 13.60 -4.36 10.28
CA GLY A 215 13.01 -3.81 11.50
C GLY A 215 13.75 -2.59 12.07
N LYS A 216 13.49 -2.29 13.33
CA LYS A 216 13.86 -1.08 14.06
C LYS A 216 15.34 -0.68 13.97
N SER A 217 16.24 -1.63 13.81
CA SER A 217 17.69 -1.36 13.72
C SER A 217 18.10 -0.51 12.52
N TYR A 218 17.21 -0.31 11.55
CA TYR A 218 17.44 0.50 10.35
C TYR A 218 16.81 1.89 10.41
N LEU A 219 16.28 2.32 11.56
CA LEU A 219 15.76 3.68 11.76
C LEU A 219 16.87 4.72 11.59
N LYS A 220 16.64 5.70 10.73
CA LYS A 220 17.55 6.80 10.43
C LYS A 220 16.84 8.13 10.18
N TYR A 221 15.89 8.15 9.25
CA TYR A 221 15.06 9.31 8.90
C TYR A 221 13.68 9.24 9.53
N PHE A 222 13.25 8.05 9.95
CA PHE A 222 12.06 7.84 10.77
C PHE A 222 12.42 7.86 12.23
N SER A 223 11.53 8.42 13.05
CA SER A 223 11.63 8.39 14.51
C SER A 223 11.09 7.08 15.09
N GLU A 224 11.38 6.83 16.36
CA GLU A 224 10.81 5.69 17.09
C GLU A 224 9.28 5.80 17.24
N GLU A 225 8.71 7.00 17.17
CA GLU A 225 7.25 7.22 17.23
C GLU A 225 6.56 6.92 15.91
N GLU A 226 7.31 6.94 14.79
CA GLU A 226 6.82 6.62 13.45
C GLU A 226 6.93 5.12 13.13
N TYR A 227 7.54 4.30 14.02
CA TYR A 227 7.74 2.86 13.82
C TYR A 227 7.34 2.07 15.07
N ILE A 228 6.33 1.21 14.94
CA ILE A 228 5.81 0.37 16.01
C ILE A 228 5.84 -1.09 15.58
N GLU A 229 6.26 -1.98 16.45
CA GLU A 229 6.09 -3.42 16.29
C GLU A 229 5.08 -3.91 17.32
N ASP A 230 3.98 -4.51 16.86
CA ASP A 230 2.92 -5.02 17.71
C ASP A 230 2.26 -6.24 17.08
N THR A 231 1.52 -6.98 17.86
CA THR A 231 0.74 -8.13 17.40
C THR A 231 -0.65 -7.68 16.92
N ILE A 232 -1.25 -8.49 16.03
CA ILE A 232 -2.64 -8.32 15.60
C ILE A 232 -3.47 -9.53 15.99
N THR A 233 -4.78 -9.33 16.05
CA THR A 233 -5.74 -10.42 16.23
C THR A 233 -6.08 -11.10 14.91
N LEU A 234 -6.61 -12.31 14.97
CA LEU A 234 -7.14 -12.99 13.77
C LEU A 234 -8.53 -12.46 13.35
N ASN A 235 -9.06 -11.48 14.06
CA ASN A 235 -10.31 -10.82 13.68
C ASN A 235 -10.19 -10.01 12.38
N GLY A 236 -8.98 -9.48 12.10
CA GLY A 236 -8.68 -8.76 10.86
C GLY A 236 -9.18 -7.31 10.84
N ASP A 237 -9.47 -6.74 12.01
CA ASP A 237 -10.01 -5.38 12.20
C ASP A 237 -8.99 -4.41 12.83
N ASP A 238 -7.81 -4.88 13.17
CA ASP A 238 -6.76 -4.15 13.86
C ASP A 238 -5.50 -3.95 13.02
N TRP A 239 -5.66 -3.60 11.74
CA TRP A 239 -4.53 -3.44 10.80
C TRP A 239 -4.04 -1.99 10.63
N THR A 240 -4.68 -1.03 11.30
CA THR A 240 -4.31 0.38 11.13
C THR A 240 -3.29 0.84 12.16
N LEU A 241 -2.33 1.67 11.75
CA LEU A 241 -1.31 2.23 12.63
C LEU A 241 -1.91 2.90 13.88
N THR A 242 -3.02 3.62 13.72
CA THR A 242 -3.64 4.37 14.83
C THR A 242 -4.14 3.49 15.98
N GLN A 243 -4.45 2.22 15.70
CA GLN A 243 -4.88 1.25 16.72
C GLN A 243 -3.72 0.73 17.57
N HIS A 244 -2.48 0.89 17.09
CA HIS A 244 -1.25 0.42 17.74
C HIS A 244 -0.40 1.57 18.31
N LYS A 245 -0.74 2.83 18.00
CA LYS A 245 -0.08 3.97 18.68
C LYS A 245 -0.41 3.93 20.16
N PRO A 246 0.60 4.14 21.04
CA PRO A 246 0.32 4.31 22.47
C PRO A 246 -0.76 5.39 22.60
N ASN A 247 -1.83 5.07 23.30
CA ASN A 247 -2.86 6.05 23.56
C ASN A 247 -2.19 7.25 24.25
N ALA A 248 -2.27 8.41 23.63
CA ALA A 248 -2.06 9.65 24.34
C ALA A 248 -2.95 9.57 25.59
N ASP A 249 -2.37 9.87 26.74
CA ASP A 249 -3.00 9.71 28.05
C ASP A 249 -4.50 9.97 27.97
N PHE A 250 -5.31 9.02 28.45
CA PHE A 250 -6.75 9.23 28.53
C PHE A 250 -6.97 10.54 29.26
N PRO A 251 -7.86 11.44 28.78
CA PRO A 251 -8.10 12.69 29.44
C PRO A 251 -8.37 12.44 30.92
N SER A 252 -7.59 13.05 31.78
CA SER A 252 -7.75 12.92 33.20
C SER A 252 -9.08 13.57 33.61
N GLN A 253 -9.56 13.26 34.83
CA GLN A 253 -10.73 13.92 35.36
C GLN A 253 -10.54 15.45 35.45
N ASP A 254 -9.29 15.89 35.58
CA ASP A 254 -8.97 17.32 35.64
C ASP A 254 -8.97 17.96 34.23
N ASP A 255 -8.61 17.25 33.20
CA ASP A 255 -8.76 17.72 31.81
C ASP A 255 -10.24 17.93 31.44
N PHE A 256 -11.11 17.00 31.87
CA PHE A 256 -12.55 17.18 31.69
C PHE A 256 -13.07 18.40 32.47
N LYS A 257 -12.64 18.57 33.74
CA LYS A 257 -13.02 19.74 34.51
C LYS A 257 -12.53 21.05 33.89
N ASN A 258 -11.30 21.07 33.36
CA ASN A 258 -10.75 22.24 32.69
C ASN A 258 -11.50 22.57 31.42
N THR A 259 -11.78 21.57 30.56
CA THR A 259 -12.60 21.76 29.37
C THR A 259 -13.99 22.32 29.69
N VAL A 260 -14.64 21.79 30.73
CA VAL A 260 -15.95 22.31 31.19
C VAL A 260 -15.83 23.75 31.69
N LYS A 261 -14.79 24.08 32.45
CA LYS A 261 -14.56 25.46 32.90
C LYS A 261 -14.33 26.43 31.77
N GLU A 262 -13.51 26.04 30.79
CA GLU A 262 -13.23 26.86 29.61
C GLU A 262 -14.51 27.09 28.79
N PHE A 263 -15.30 26.03 28.56
CA PHE A 263 -16.58 26.14 27.87
C PHE A 263 -17.57 27.04 28.61
N LEU A 264 -17.68 26.91 29.91
CA LEU A 264 -18.57 27.78 30.73
C LEU A 264 -18.08 29.22 30.71
N SER A 265 -16.79 29.47 30.83
CA SER A 265 -16.20 30.82 30.74
C SER A 265 -16.49 31.46 29.37
N TRP A 266 -16.26 30.69 28.29
CA TRP A 266 -16.59 31.14 26.93
C TRP A 266 -18.08 31.43 26.77
N LYS A 267 -18.95 30.58 27.27
CA LYS A 267 -20.40 30.76 27.19
C LYS A 267 -20.90 31.98 27.95
N VAL A 268 -20.34 32.20 29.15
CA VAL A 268 -20.61 33.40 29.96
C VAL A 268 -20.15 34.66 29.20
N ASP A 269 -18.96 34.65 28.62
CA ASP A 269 -18.40 35.76 27.84
C ASP A 269 -19.27 36.07 26.60
N CYS A 270 -19.76 35.04 25.92
CA CYS A 270 -20.71 35.19 24.82
C CYS A 270 -22.05 35.84 25.26
N ILE A 271 -22.57 35.43 26.43
CA ILE A 271 -23.82 36.00 26.96
C ILE A 271 -23.62 37.48 27.35
N LEU A 272 -22.48 37.79 28.01
CA LEU A 272 -22.17 39.15 28.40
C LEU A 272 -21.94 40.09 27.20
N LYS A 273 -21.30 39.58 26.16
CA LYS A 273 -21.08 40.35 24.90
C LYS A 273 -22.30 40.39 23.98
N GLY A 274 -23.23 39.45 24.08
CA GLY A 274 -24.50 39.45 23.33
C GLY A 274 -25.62 40.24 23.98
N GLY A 275 -25.41 40.77 25.17
CA GLY A 275 -26.39 41.63 25.86
C GLY A 275 -26.38 43.10 25.47
N ASP A 276 -25.44 43.52 24.63
CA ASP A 276 -25.28 44.93 24.20
C ASP A 276 -25.83 45.22 22.79
N ASN A 277 -26.60 44.31 22.19
CA ASN A 277 -27.30 44.56 20.92
C ASN A 277 -28.80 44.32 21.07
N GLN A 278 -29.52 45.27 21.69
CA GLN A 278 -30.89 45.61 21.42
C GLN A 278 -30.99 47.07 21.02
#